data_14dbe4368a81352783c6e0f5f908a038
#
_entry.id   14dbe4368a81352783c6e0f5f908a038
#
_cell.length_a   1.000
_cell.length_b   1.000
_cell.length_c   1.000
_cell.angle_alpha   90.00
_cell.angle_beta   90.00
_cell.angle_gamma   90.00
#
_symmetry.space_group_name_H-M   'P 1'
#
loop_
_entity.id
_entity.type
_entity.pdbx_description
1 polymer ?
#
loop_
_entity_poly.entity_id
_entity_poly.type
_entity_poly.pdbx_seq_one_letter_code
_entity_poly.pdbx_strand_id
1 'polypeptide(L)'
;MTSDDDVVTLEDIEKAREVIMKSPLNVRKTPLLKNMTSYFPELDPSINLHLKLESLQTTGSFKIRGVANQMANLPQEVKSGKRKLITMSAGNYGKAFAYTLDKLNLSGLCLMPLTAPSSRVALIKSLGVSVEQCPTSELTSEVNRYVQKENFIFYHSFDDARLIAGYGSICCTRQTIQHPFKKSPRQSRPKPESYGCEVAIYPSHEIQAAFSQYAAHNFPVLDPIDDASYITGCGSVAMEILEDDVRPDVVVVCCGGGGLVSGIAAAIKLSGLRDCRVYAVEPEGSRTMYESFRKGEPVTMAVNSVATGLSPPYAGKLTYQCCRRYVEDVILVSDNEILKCMSRLFDIGLVAEPSGCAALAAILNNKIPDVAGKRVVAVVTGSNVTLSEMSSYIQ
;
A
#
# COMPACT_ATOMS: atom_id res chain seq x y z
N MET A 1 -20.37 -0.46 18.86
CA MET A 1 -19.61 0.36 19.83
C MET A 1 -18.27 0.62 19.17
N THR A 2 -18.11 1.78 18.54
CA THR A 2 -16.79 2.30 18.13
C THR A 2 -16.15 2.79 19.41
N SER A 3 -15.08 2.13 19.86
CA SER A 3 -14.24 2.65 20.94
C SER A 3 -13.46 3.85 20.38
N ASP A 4 -13.23 4.88 21.21
CA ASP A 4 -12.40 6.06 20.84
C ASP A 4 -10.96 5.73 20.45
N ASP A 5 -10.60 4.44 20.43
CA ASP A 5 -9.30 3.88 20.10
C ASP A 5 -9.18 3.35 18.65
N ASP A 6 -10.18 3.56 17.78
CA ASP A 6 -10.10 3.11 16.38
C ASP A 6 -9.15 4.01 15.58
N VAL A 7 -8.03 3.44 15.10
CA VAL A 7 -7.00 4.12 14.27
C VAL A 7 -7.62 4.68 12.98
N VAL A 8 -8.68 4.05 12.47
CA VAL A 8 -9.42 4.44 11.26
C VAL A 8 -10.89 4.13 11.40
N THR A 9 -11.75 5.00 10.84
CA THR A 9 -13.19 4.81 10.80
C THR A 9 -13.67 4.39 9.41
N LEU A 10 -14.85 3.78 9.34
CA LEU A 10 -15.48 3.46 8.06
C LEU A 10 -15.76 4.74 7.25
N GLU A 11 -16.16 5.82 7.91
CA GLU A 11 -16.41 7.13 7.28
C GLU A 11 -15.15 7.69 6.59
N ASP A 12 -13.97 7.52 7.20
CA ASP A 12 -12.72 7.97 6.58
C ASP A 12 -12.40 7.16 5.32
N ILE A 13 -12.66 5.84 5.35
CA ILE A 13 -12.49 4.95 4.20
C ILE A 13 -13.44 5.36 3.06
N GLU A 14 -14.70 5.66 3.37
CA GLU A 14 -15.71 6.10 2.42
C GLU A 14 -15.35 7.45 1.77
N LYS A 15 -14.90 8.42 2.55
CA LYS A 15 -14.44 9.72 2.03
C LYS A 15 -13.25 9.61 1.08
N ALA A 16 -12.24 8.82 1.46
CA ALA A 16 -11.10 8.60 0.60
C ALA A 16 -11.50 7.94 -0.73
N ARG A 17 -12.46 7.01 -0.71
CA ARG A 17 -13.04 6.42 -1.92
C ARG A 17 -13.64 7.46 -2.86
N GLU A 18 -14.51 8.35 -2.34
CA GLU A 18 -15.11 9.37 -3.17
C GLU A 18 -14.07 10.24 -3.88
N VAL A 19 -13.01 10.59 -3.16
CA VAL A 19 -11.88 11.35 -3.71
C VAL A 19 -11.23 10.61 -4.87
N ILE A 20 -10.95 9.32 -4.72
CA ILE A 20 -10.29 8.52 -5.76
C ILE A 20 -11.20 8.31 -6.96
N MET A 21 -12.47 8.00 -6.76
CA MET A 21 -13.45 7.80 -7.84
C MET A 21 -13.68 9.06 -8.67
N LYS A 22 -13.55 10.25 -8.05
CA LYS A 22 -13.65 11.55 -8.74
C LYS A 22 -12.30 12.00 -9.34
N SER A 23 -11.23 11.27 -9.11
CA SER A 23 -9.88 11.62 -9.59
C SER A 23 -9.79 11.50 -11.13
N PRO A 24 -9.12 12.45 -11.82
CA PRO A 24 -8.90 12.39 -13.26
C PRO A 24 -7.89 11.30 -13.67
N LEU A 25 -7.33 10.55 -12.72
CA LEU A 25 -6.28 9.56 -12.96
C LEU A 25 -6.80 8.20 -13.45
N ASN A 26 -8.09 8.10 -13.74
CA ASN A 26 -8.71 6.88 -14.26
C ASN A 26 -8.43 5.64 -13.38
N VAL A 27 -8.51 5.82 -12.05
CA VAL A 27 -8.43 4.71 -11.10
C VAL A 27 -9.64 3.81 -11.33
N ARG A 28 -9.39 2.51 -11.48
CA ARG A 28 -10.43 1.54 -11.87
C ARG A 28 -10.94 0.75 -10.67
N LYS A 29 -12.21 0.35 -10.73
CA LYS A 29 -12.66 -0.85 -10.00
C LYS A 29 -11.99 -2.04 -10.68
N THR A 30 -11.17 -2.78 -9.93
CA THR A 30 -10.46 -3.92 -10.49
C THR A 30 -11.31 -5.19 -10.45
N PRO A 31 -11.12 -6.15 -11.37
CA PRO A 31 -11.90 -7.39 -11.37
C PRO A 31 -11.69 -8.23 -10.12
N LEU A 32 -12.77 -8.89 -9.68
CA LEU A 32 -12.74 -10.04 -8.79
C LEU A 32 -13.06 -11.29 -9.61
N LEU A 33 -12.03 -12.10 -9.92
CA LEU A 33 -12.22 -13.39 -10.57
C LEU A 33 -12.77 -14.38 -9.55
N LYS A 34 -13.94 -14.94 -9.83
CA LYS A 34 -14.64 -15.86 -8.94
C LYS A 34 -14.38 -17.33 -9.33
N ASN A 35 -14.44 -18.24 -8.35
CA ASN A 35 -14.39 -19.69 -8.54
C ASN A 35 -13.11 -20.16 -9.26
N MET A 36 -11.96 -19.65 -8.84
CA MET A 36 -10.68 -19.93 -9.48
C MET A 36 -10.03 -21.25 -9.06
N THR A 37 -10.61 -22.00 -8.14
CA THR A 37 -10.01 -23.23 -7.57
C THR A 37 -9.64 -24.26 -8.63
N SER A 38 -10.48 -24.45 -9.65
CA SER A 38 -10.22 -25.43 -10.71
C SER A 38 -8.97 -25.13 -11.57
N TYR A 39 -8.46 -23.92 -11.54
CA TYR A 39 -7.22 -23.54 -12.23
C TYR A 39 -5.96 -23.94 -11.44
N PHE A 40 -6.12 -24.38 -10.20
CA PHE A 40 -5.05 -24.75 -9.29
C PHE A 40 -5.30 -26.16 -8.72
N PRO A 41 -4.95 -27.22 -9.50
CA PRO A 41 -5.25 -28.61 -9.12
C PRO A 41 -4.55 -29.07 -7.84
N GLU A 42 -3.57 -28.33 -7.35
CA GLU A 42 -2.90 -28.55 -6.08
C GLU A 42 -3.74 -28.15 -4.85
N LEU A 43 -4.83 -27.38 -5.06
CA LEU A 43 -5.71 -26.93 -3.97
C LEU A 43 -6.76 -27.99 -3.64
N ASP A 44 -7.19 -27.99 -2.37
CA ASP A 44 -8.41 -28.70 -1.96
C ASP A 44 -9.61 -28.17 -2.78
N PRO A 45 -10.31 -29.04 -3.52
CA PRO A 45 -11.41 -28.65 -4.40
C PRO A 45 -12.62 -28.04 -3.65
N SER A 46 -12.70 -28.22 -2.33
CA SER A 46 -13.75 -27.59 -1.50
C SER A 46 -13.52 -26.10 -1.25
N ILE A 47 -12.30 -25.60 -1.45
CA ILE A 47 -11.99 -24.17 -1.32
C ILE A 47 -12.67 -23.42 -2.46
N ASN A 48 -13.40 -22.35 -2.16
CA ASN A 48 -13.92 -21.45 -3.18
C ASN A 48 -12.99 -20.24 -3.29
N LEU A 49 -11.96 -20.35 -4.15
CA LEU A 49 -10.95 -19.33 -4.34
C LEU A 49 -11.43 -18.21 -5.27
N HIS A 50 -11.20 -16.97 -4.88
CA HIS A 50 -11.39 -15.75 -5.67
C HIS A 50 -10.11 -14.93 -5.72
N LEU A 51 -9.83 -14.26 -6.84
CA LEU A 51 -8.65 -13.40 -7.00
C LEU A 51 -9.08 -11.94 -7.24
N LYS A 52 -8.72 -11.04 -6.33
CA LYS A 52 -8.86 -9.59 -6.52
C LYS A 52 -7.65 -9.06 -7.26
N LEU A 53 -7.83 -8.57 -8.48
CA LEU A 53 -6.72 -8.27 -9.41
C LEU A 53 -6.31 -6.79 -9.39
N GLU A 54 -5.68 -6.31 -8.33
CA GLU A 54 -5.03 -5.00 -8.31
C GLU A 54 -3.84 -4.88 -9.29
N SER A 55 -3.35 -6.01 -9.79
CA SER A 55 -2.42 -6.11 -10.91
C SER A 55 -2.96 -5.50 -12.21
N LEU A 56 -4.28 -5.43 -12.38
CA LEU A 56 -4.95 -4.81 -13.53
C LEU A 56 -5.32 -3.33 -13.31
N GLN A 57 -4.84 -2.72 -12.24
CA GLN A 57 -5.04 -1.30 -12.00
C GLN A 57 -4.30 -0.45 -13.04
N THR A 58 -4.74 0.77 -13.25
CA THR A 58 -4.27 1.70 -14.30
C THR A 58 -2.74 1.81 -14.41
N THR A 59 -2.01 1.74 -13.30
CA THR A 59 -0.53 1.74 -13.29
C THR A 59 0.08 0.36 -13.01
N GLY A 60 -0.71 -0.71 -13.14
CA GLY A 60 -0.26 -2.07 -12.89
C GLY A 60 -0.11 -2.43 -11.41
N SER A 61 -0.61 -1.62 -10.49
CA SER A 61 -0.64 -1.94 -9.05
C SER A 61 -1.60 -1.04 -8.28
N PHE A 62 -1.99 -1.44 -7.08
CA PHE A 62 -2.85 -0.68 -6.16
C PHE A 62 -2.32 0.71 -5.81
N LYS A 63 -1.03 0.98 -6.04
CA LYS A 63 -0.35 2.25 -5.65
C LYS A 63 -1.01 3.50 -6.21
N ILE A 64 -1.62 3.42 -7.40
CA ILE A 64 -2.31 4.58 -8.01
C ILE A 64 -3.49 5.07 -7.16
N ARG A 65 -4.14 4.20 -6.38
CA ARG A 65 -5.22 4.58 -5.49
C ARG A 65 -4.74 5.59 -4.45
N GLY A 66 -3.60 5.31 -3.85
CA GLY A 66 -2.98 6.21 -2.89
C GLY A 66 -2.49 7.52 -3.50
N VAL A 67 -1.81 7.44 -4.63
CA VAL A 67 -1.33 8.64 -5.34
C VAL A 67 -2.51 9.52 -5.78
N ALA A 68 -3.64 8.95 -6.19
CA ALA A 68 -4.83 9.70 -6.56
C ALA A 68 -5.36 10.54 -5.40
N ASN A 69 -5.42 9.98 -4.21
CA ASN A 69 -5.86 10.73 -3.03
C ASN A 69 -4.79 11.74 -2.56
N GLN A 70 -3.52 11.35 -2.56
CA GLN A 70 -2.40 12.22 -2.21
C GLN A 70 -2.39 13.49 -3.06
N MET A 71 -2.70 13.36 -4.36
CA MET A 71 -2.67 14.47 -5.32
C MET A 71 -4.02 15.15 -5.54
N ALA A 72 -5.07 14.75 -4.85
CA ALA A 72 -6.39 15.38 -4.96
C ALA A 72 -6.38 16.86 -4.52
N ASN A 73 -5.56 17.19 -3.53
CA ASN A 73 -5.46 18.52 -2.93
C ASN A 73 -4.06 19.14 -3.12
N LEU A 74 -3.59 19.18 -4.38
CA LEU A 74 -2.31 19.81 -4.71
C LEU A 74 -2.30 21.30 -4.35
N PRO A 75 -1.19 21.83 -3.79
CA PRO A 75 -1.02 23.25 -3.57
C PRO A 75 -1.15 24.04 -4.87
N GLN A 76 -1.68 25.27 -4.79
CA GLN A 76 -1.84 26.14 -5.96
C GLN A 76 -0.50 26.45 -6.67
N GLU A 77 0.58 26.50 -5.92
CA GLU A 77 1.94 26.71 -6.44
C GLU A 77 2.40 25.58 -7.36
N VAL A 78 1.98 24.32 -7.06
CA VAL A 78 2.25 23.16 -7.93
C VAL A 78 1.37 23.23 -9.18
N LYS A 79 0.07 23.51 -9.01
CA LYS A 79 -0.88 23.63 -10.13
C LYS A 79 -0.49 24.73 -11.12
N SER A 80 0.12 25.81 -10.63
CA SER A 80 0.61 26.92 -11.46
C SER A 80 2.02 26.70 -12.03
N GLY A 81 2.68 25.59 -11.75
CA GLY A 81 4.04 25.29 -12.18
C GLY A 81 5.14 26.06 -11.46
N LYS A 82 4.80 26.86 -10.44
CA LYS A 82 5.79 27.62 -9.63
C LYS A 82 6.67 26.73 -8.77
N ARG A 83 6.15 25.55 -8.37
CA ARG A 83 6.88 24.54 -7.62
C ARG A 83 6.75 23.19 -8.30
N LYS A 84 7.84 22.44 -8.33
CA LYS A 84 7.87 21.07 -8.86
C LYS A 84 7.74 20.05 -7.75
N LEU A 85 7.29 18.86 -8.09
CA LEU A 85 7.22 17.73 -7.17
C LEU A 85 8.47 16.88 -7.29
N ILE A 86 8.92 16.34 -6.16
CA ILE A 86 10.01 15.37 -6.12
C ILE A 86 9.57 14.14 -5.30
N THR A 87 9.99 12.96 -5.74
CA THR A 87 9.85 11.72 -4.98
C THR A 87 11.12 10.88 -5.04
N MET A 88 11.18 9.84 -4.19
CA MET A 88 12.24 8.85 -4.24
C MET A 88 11.60 7.44 -4.30
N SER A 89 11.67 6.80 -5.46
CA SER A 89 11.11 5.46 -5.65
C SER A 89 11.52 4.83 -6.97
N ALA A 90 12.09 3.63 -6.93
CA ALA A 90 12.37 2.80 -8.11
C ALA A 90 11.25 1.77 -8.40
N GLY A 91 10.16 1.76 -7.62
CA GLY A 91 9.10 0.74 -7.67
C GLY A 91 7.74 1.25 -8.18
N ASN A 92 6.70 0.55 -7.78
CA ASN A 92 5.30 0.81 -8.17
C ASN A 92 4.81 2.22 -7.85
N TYR A 93 5.31 2.80 -6.75
CA TYR A 93 4.97 4.17 -6.42
C TYR A 93 5.58 5.17 -7.43
N GLY A 94 6.85 5.02 -7.78
CA GLY A 94 7.50 5.88 -8.78
C GLY A 94 6.75 5.89 -10.12
N LYS A 95 6.28 4.71 -10.58
CA LYS A 95 5.43 4.60 -11.77
C LYS A 95 4.10 5.32 -11.62
N ALA A 96 3.41 5.15 -10.49
CA ALA A 96 2.13 5.82 -10.23
C ALA A 96 2.31 7.34 -10.13
N PHE A 97 3.37 7.80 -9.47
CA PHE A 97 3.75 9.20 -9.40
C PHE A 97 3.99 9.80 -10.80
N ALA A 98 4.84 9.18 -11.60
CA ALA A 98 5.15 9.66 -12.94
C ALA A 98 3.91 9.70 -13.85
N TYR A 99 3.09 8.64 -13.84
CA TYR A 99 1.81 8.61 -14.54
C TYR A 99 0.90 9.78 -14.12
N THR A 100 0.85 10.07 -12.83
CA THR A 100 0.00 11.15 -12.31
C THR A 100 0.49 12.52 -12.77
N LEU A 101 1.80 12.75 -12.76
CA LEU A 101 2.37 14.01 -13.26
C LEU A 101 2.08 14.21 -14.75
N ASP A 102 2.25 13.16 -15.57
CA ASP A 102 1.88 13.17 -16.99
C ASP A 102 0.40 13.55 -17.18
N LYS A 103 -0.52 12.87 -16.49
CA LYS A 103 -1.97 13.12 -16.61
C LYS A 103 -2.41 14.49 -16.13
N LEU A 104 -1.74 15.05 -15.15
CA LEU A 104 -2.04 16.38 -14.60
C LEU A 104 -1.21 17.49 -15.25
N ASN A 105 -0.38 17.19 -16.25
CA ASN A 105 0.55 18.10 -16.91
C ASN A 105 1.43 18.86 -15.91
N LEU A 106 1.99 18.11 -14.94
CA LEU A 106 2.85 18.63 -13.89
C LEU A 106 4.29 18.21 -14.12
N SER A 107 5.23 19.02 -13.66
CA SER A 107 6.65 18.70 -13.70
C SER A 107 7.15 18.16 -12.38
N GLY A 108 8.05 17.17 -12.45
CA GLY A 108 8.64 16.58 -11.24
C GLY A 108 9.91 15.80 -11.51
N LEU A 109 10.50 15.35 -10.41
CA LEU A 109 11.74 14.58 -10.37
C LEU A 109 11.52 13.30 -9.56
N CYS A 110 12.02 12.20 -10.08
CA CYS A 110 12.10 10.94 -9.35
C CYS A 110 13.56 10.58 -9.07
N LEU A 111 13.95 10.60 -7.81
CA LEU A 111 15.26 10.11 -7.38
C LEU A 111 15.23 8.60 -7.23
N MET A 112 16.26 7.94 -7.73
CA MET A 112 16.40 6.50 -7.66
C MET A 112 17.79 6.09 -7.19
N PRO A 113 17.95 4.94 -6.53
CA PRO A 113 19.27 4.41 -6.23
C PRO A 113 20.01 4.03 -7.52
N LEU A 114 21.35 4.10 -7.53
CA LEU A 114 22.19 3.63 -8.65
C LEU A 114 21.92 2.16 -9.01
N THR A 115 21.45 1.37 -8.04
CA THR A 115 21.10 -0.04 -8.22
C THR A 115 19.71 -0.25 -8.84
N ALA A 116 18.95 0.82 -9.12
CA ALA A 116 17.64 0.70 -9.76
C ALA A 116 17.79 0.10 -11.17
N PRO A 117 16.95 -0.87 -11.56
CA PRO A 117 16.98 -1.44 -12.90
C PRO A 117 16.80 -0.38 -13.97
N SER A 118 17.59 -0.47 -15.05
CA SER A 118 17.53 0.47 -16.18
C SER A 118 16.14 0.54 -16.83
N SER A 119 15.40 -0.58 -16.82
CA SER A 119 14.01 -0.66 -17.26
C SER A 119 13.09 0.26 -16.47
N ARG A 120 13.30 0.39 -15.17
CA ARG A 120 12.52 1.29 -14.29
C ARG A 120 12.83 2.76 -14.57
N VAL A 121 14.12 3.07 -14.74
CA VAL A 121 14.58 4.43 -15.09
C VAL A 121 13.97 4.84 -16.45
N ALA A 122 14.05 3.97 -17.46
CA ALA A 122 13.49 4.23 -18.78
C ALA A 122 11.96 4.44 -18.74
N LEU A 123 11.25 3.61 -17.96
CA LEU A 123 9.80 3.72 -17.78
C LEU A 123 9.39 5.08 -17.19
N ILE A 124 10.05 5.54 -16.13
CA ILE A 124 9.72 6.81 -15.50
C ILE A 124 10.00 7.98 -16.48
N LYS A 125 11.15 7.94 -17.17
CA LYS A 125 11.51 8.93 -18.20
C LYS A 125 10.51 8.97 -19.36
N SER A 126 9.98 7.81 -19.78
CA SER A 126 8.99 7.75 -20.88
C SER A 126 7.65 8.40 -20.52
N LEU A 127 7.37 8.58 -19.23
CA LEU A 127 6.22 9.32 -18.71
C LEU A 127 6.51 10.83 -18.49
N GLY A 128 7.60 11.35 -19.05
CA GLY A 128 7.93 12.77 -19.01
C GLY A 128 8.51 13.27 -17.68
N VAL A 129 8.78 12.38 -16.73
CA VAL A 129 9.36 12.74 -15.44
C VAL A 129 10.88 12.64 -15.47
N SER A 130 11.56 13.66 -14.97
CA SER A 130 13.02 13.64 -14.81
C SER A 130 13.43 12.55 -13.82
N VAL A 131 14.53 11.85 -14.13
CA VAL A 131 15.11 10.84 -13.23
C VAL A 131 16.56 11.15 -12.99
N GLU A 132 16.94 11.18 -11.73
CA GLU A 132 18.33 11.22 -11.29
C GLU A 132 18.62 10.01 -10.41
N GLN A 133 19.86 9.53 -10.47
CA GLN A 133 20.30 8.37 -9.70
C GLN A 133 21.49 8.79 -8.82
N CYS A 134 21.46 8.36 -7.57
CA CYS A 134 22.53 8.54 -6.61
C CYS A 134 22.72 7.28 -5.74
N PRO A 135 23.79 7.17 -4.98
CA PRO A 135 23.94 6.12 -3.99
C PRO A 135 22.74 6.06 -3.05
N THR A 136 22.32 4.86 -2.66
CA THR A 136 21.15 4.68 -1.76
C THR A 136 21.29 5.47 -0.47
N SER A 137 22.50 5.58 0.07
CA SER A 137 22.83 6.38 1.27
C SER A 137 22.64 7.88 1.09
N GLU A 138 22.61 8.38 -0.15
CA GLU A 138 22.51 9.82 -0.47
C GLU A 138 21.10 10.23 -0.90
N LEU A 139 20.18 9.29 -1.15
CA LEU A 139 18.84 9.59 -1.64
C LEU A 139 18.13 10.66 -0.81
N THR A 140 18.17 10.52 0.50
CA THR A 140 17.49 11.45 1.43
C THR A 140 18.16 12.83 1.43
N SER A 141 19.49 12.90 1.42
CA SER A 141 20.21 14.18 1.36
C SER A 141 19.97 14.90 0.04
N GLU A 142 19.89 14.18 -1.07
CA GLU A 142 19.56 14.78 -2.37
C GLU A 142 18.11 15.29 -2.43
N VAL A 143 17.14 14.53 -1.91
CA VAL A 143 15.76 15.05 -1.77
C VAL A 143 15.76 16.36 -1.00
N ASN A 144 16.44 16.41 0.15
CA ASN A 144 16.52 17.60 0.98
C ASN A 144 17.19 18.77 0.25
N ARG A 145 18.23 18.51 -0.53
CA ARG A 145 18.88 19.53 -1.37
C ARG A 145 17.88 20.18 -2.34
N TYR A 146 17.08 19.35 -3.03
CA TYR A 146 16.05 19.84 -3.95
C TYR A 146 14.95 20.63 -3.24
N VAL A 147 14.49 20.16 -2.08
CA VAL A 147 13.47 20.85 -1.30
C VAL A 147 13.97 22.21 -0.80
N GLN A 148 15.18 22.28 -0.24
CA GLN A 148 15.71 23.47 0.39
C GLN A 148 16.28 24.49 -0.62
N LYS A 149 16.99 24.00 -1.67
CA LYS A 149 17.71 24.90 -2.59
C LYS A 149 16.95 25.18 -3.89
N GLU A 150 16.11 24.24 -4.34
CA GLU A 150 15.42 24.34 -5.62
C GLU A 150 13.90 24.44 -5.46
N ASN A 151 13.41 24.60 -4.22
CA ASN A 151 12.01 24.82 -3.89
C ASN A 151 11.05 23.72 -4.39
N PHE A 152 11.52 22.47 -4.45
CA PHE A 152 10.64 21.33 -4.74
C PHE A 152 9.74 21.00 -3.54
N ILE A 153 8.60 20.39 -3.80
CA ILE A 153 7.77 19.76 -2.76
C ILE A 153 8.02 18.25 -2.82
N PHE A 154 8.48 17.71 -1.72
CA PHE A 154 8.70 16.27 -1.61
C PHE A 154 7.39 15.54 -1.37
N TYR A 155 7.10 14.57 -2.25
CA TYR A 155 6.02 13.60 -2.10
C TYR A 155 6.65 12.25 -1.82
N HIS A 156 6.56 11.83 -0.58
CA HIS A 156 7.18 10.59 -0.14
C HIS A 156 6.48 9.38 -0.75
N SER A 157 7.25 8.40 -1.22
CA SER A 157 6.73 7.20 -1.92
C SER A 157 5.97 6.23 -1.04
N PHE A 158 6.03 6.44 0.26
CA PHE A 158 5.32 5.70 1.28
C PHE A 158 5.03 6.55 2.54
N ASP A 159 5.47 7.83 2.65
CA ASP A 159 5.42 8.70 3.84
C ASP A 159 4.67 10.02 3.60
N ASP A 160 3.46 9.98 3.12
CA ASP A 160 2.61 11.15 2.95
C ASP A 160 1.18 10.78 3.37
N ALA A 161 0.62 11.51 4.35
CA ALA A 161 -0.72 11.29 4.87
C ALA A 161 -1.81 11.26 3.79
N ARG A 162 -1.63 11.95 2.67
CA ARG A 162 -2.57 12.01 1.55
C ARG A 162 -2.43 10.81 0.60
N LEU A 163 -1.20 10.35 0.36
CA LEU A 163 -0.92 9.10 -0.34
C LEU A 163 -1.61 7.94 0.35
N ILE A 164 -1.48 7.95 1.54
CA ILE A 164 -1.90 7.09 2.60
C ILE A 164 -3.44 7.00 2.66
N ALA A 165 -4.17 8.09 2.71
CA ALA A 165 -5.63 8.13 2.62
C ALA A 165 -6.15 7.61 1.26
N GLY A 166 -5.38 7.75 0.21
CA GLY A 166 -5.78 7.37 -1.15
C GLY A 166 -5.66 5.90 -1.52
N TYR A 167 -4.91 5.11 -0.78
CA TYR A 167 -4.95 3.65 -0.97
C TYR A 167 -6.27 3.04 -0.48
N GLY A 168 -7.16 3.81 0.09
CA GLY A 168 -8.32 3.45 0.84
C GLY A 168 -9.68 3.70 0.31
N SER A 169 -9.91 4.13 -0.84
CA SER A 169 -11.28 4.44 -1.25
C SER A 169 -11.95 3.36 -2.07
N ILE A 170 -13.00 2.75 -1.59
CA ILE A 170 -14.17 2.20 -2.31
C ILE A 170 -15.19 1.61 -1.35
N CYS A 171 -16.36 2.24 -1.17
CA CYS A 171 -17.69 1.67 -0.88
C CYS A 171 -18.81 2.66 -1.13
N CYS A 172 -19.92 2.26 -1.57
CA CYS A 172 -21.23 2.17 -0.93
C CYS A 172 -22.30 1.75 -1.91
N THR A 173 -23.01 0.70 -1.62
CA THR A 173 -24.43 0.62 -1.95
C THR A 173 -25.22 1.03 -0.71
N ARG A 174 -26.07 2.04 -0.89
CA ARG A 174 -27.00 2.52 0.14
C ARG A 174 -27.89 1.38 0.61
N GLN A 175 -27.72 0.94 1.84
CA GLN A 175 -28.87 0.57 2.67
C GLN A 175 -28.91 1.56 3.81
N THR A 176 -29.96 2.38 3.76
CA THR A 176 -30.30 3.39 4.73
C THR A 176 -30.56 2.72 6.08
N ILE A 177 -29.64 2.84 7.01
CA ILE A 177 -29.93 2.67 8.42
C ILE A 177 -29.90 4.09 9.01
N GLN A 178 -31.08 4.66 9.22
CA GLN A 178 -31.24 5.89 9.96
C GLN A 178 -30.90 5.62 11.44
N HIS A 179 -29.81 6.20 11.91
CA HIS A 179 -29.68 6.49 13.34
C HIS A 179 -29.25 7.95 13.54
N PRO A 180 -29.92 8.66 14.42
CA PRO A 180 -29.65 10.06 14.65
C PRO A 180 -28.48 10.22 15.64
N PHE A 181 -27.33 10.67 15.18
CA PHE A 181 -26.30 11.15 16.08
C PHE A 181 -26.17 12.66 16.04
N LYS A 182 -26.30 13.27 17.23
CA LYS A 182 -26.12 14.69 17.47
C LYS A 182 -24.66 15.10 17.19
N LYS A 183 -24.48 16.13 16.37
CA LYS A 183 -23.20 16.79 16.13
C LYS A 183 -22.70 17.47 17.40
N SER A 184 -21.49 17.16 17.85
CA SER A 184 -20.72 18.03 18.75
C SER A 184 -19.88 19.02 17.95
N PRO A 185 -19.64 20.25 18.43
CA PRO A 185 -18.93 21.25 17.64
C PRO A 185 -17.43 20.93 17.57
N ARG A 186 -16.86 20.86 16.36
CA ARG A 186 -15.43 20.77 16.12
C ARG A 186 -14.75 22.09 16.49
N GLN A 187 -13.80 22.04 17.40
CA GLN A 187 -12.84 23.11 17.58
C GLN A 187 -11.92 23.18 16.36
N SER A 188 -11.75 24.39 15.80
CA SER A 188 -10.89 24.65 14.66
C SER A 188 -9.42 24.39 14.99
N ARG A 189 -8.79 23.47 14.26
CA ARG A 189 -7.33 23.28 14.29
C ARG A 189 -6.64 24.42 13.53
N PRO A 190 -5.48 24.93 13.98
CA PRO A 190 -4.75 25.97 13.27
C PRO A 190 -4.20 25.46 11.93
N LYS A 191 -4.10 26.34 10.94
CA LYS A 191 -3.65 26.03 9.58
C LYS A 191 -2.12 25.76 9.53
N PRO A 192 -1.64 24.89 8.62
CA PRO A 192 -0.23 24.45 8.54
C PRO A 192 0.78 25.55 8.15
N GLU A 193 0.34 26.75 7.84
CA GLU A 193 1.15 27.80 7.21
C GLU A 193 2.16 28.51 8.14
N SER A 194 2.20 28.13 9.41
CA SER A 194 3.07 28.77 10.42
C SER A 194 4.30 27.97 10.84
N TYR A 195 4.58 26.83 10.21
CA TYR A 195 5.67 25.97 10.63
C TYR A 195 6.78 25.92 9.59
N GLY A 196 7.91 26.61 9.89
CA GLY A 196 9.18 26.37 9.20
C GLY A 196 9.64 24.95 9.49
N CYS A 197 9.71 24.09 8.46
CA CYS A 197 10.18 22.72 8.63
C CYS A 197 11.70 22.69 8.70
N GLU A 198 12.27 22.31 9.85
CA GLU A 198 13.64 21.82 9.92
C GLU A 198 13.68 20.33 9.61
N VAL A 199 14.62 19.93 8.77
CA VAL A 199 14.78 18.51 8.37
C VAL A 199 16.03 17.96 9.03
N ALA A 200 15.88 16.91 9.82
CA ALA A 200 16.99 16.15 10.39
C ALA A 200 17.07 14.76 9.74
N ILE A 201 18.28 14.30 9.48
CA ILE A 201 18.56 13.06 8.74
C ILE A 201 19.17 12.04 9.70
N TYR A 202 18.60 10.83 9.68
CA TYR A 202 19.08 9.71 10.48
C TYR A 202 19.26 8.47 9.60
N PRO A 203 20.26 7.59 9.89
CA PRO A 203 20.34 6.26 9.30
C PRO A 203 19.03 5.49 9.57
N SER A 204 18.65 4.58 8.67
CA SER A 204 17.36 3.88 8.75
C SER A 204 17.10 3.15 10.07
N HIS A 205 18.15 2.69 10.76
CA HIS A 205 18.05 2.07 12.09
C HIS A 205 17.92 3.08 13.25
N GLU A 206 18.17 4.37 13.01
CA GLU A 206 18.05 5.45 13.99
C GLU A 206 16.77 6.28 13.82
N ILE A 207 16.05 6.11 12.73
CA ILE A 207 14.85 6.89 12.38
C ILE A 207 13.81 6.83 13.50
N GLN A 208 13.60 5.66 14.11
CA GLN A 208 12.65 5.49 15.22
C GLN A 208 13.06 6.28 16.48
N ALA A 209 14.35 6.30 16.79
CA ALA A 209 14.88 7.08 17.92
C ALA A 209 14.74 8.59 17.65
N ALA A 210 14.97 9.00 16.42
CA ALA A 210 14.79 10.37 15.97
C ALA A 210 13.32 10.81 16.06
N PHE A 211 12.37 9.99 15.61
CA PHE A 211 10.94 10.26 15.76
C PHE A 211 10.56 10.49 17.23
N SER A 212 11.03 9.64 18.12
CA SER A 212 10.77 9.78 19.55
C SER A 212 11.35 11.09 20.13
N GLN A 213 12.50 11.53 19.62
CA GLN A 213 13.15 12.76 20.02
C GLN A 213 12.39 14.01 19.56
N TYR A 214 11.89 14.01 18.30
CA TYR A 214 11.09 15.11 17.76
C TYR A 214 9.68 15.17 18.35
N ALA A 215 9.04 14.03 18.59
CA ALA A 215 7.76 13.95 19.28
C ALA A 215 7.83 14.53 20.71
N ALA A 216 8.93 14.32 21.41
CA ALA A 216 9.17 14.90 22.74
C ALA A 216 9.26 16.45 22.72
N HIS A 217 9.53 17.05 21.56
CA HIS A 217 9.59 18.51 21.38
C HIS A 217 8.32 19.09 20.73
N ASN A 218 7.18 18.37 20.78
CA ASN A 218 5.89 18.78 20.20
C ASN A 218 5.88 19.03 18.68
N PHE A 219 6.80 18.44 17.92
CA PHE A 219 6.70 18.42 16.47
C PHE A 219 5.69 17.34 16.04
N PRO A 220 4.73 17.65 15.13
CA PRO A 220 3.88 16.62 14.57
C PRO A 220 4.71 15.72 13.66
N VAL A 221 4.93 14.49 14.12
CA VAL A 221 5.61 13.45 13.35
C VAL A 221 4.58 12.71 12.50
N LEU A 222 4.75 12.72 11.18
CA LEU A 222 3.93 11.97 10.23
C LEU A 222 4.74 10.78 9.73
N ASP A 223 4.35 9.58 10.12
CA ASP A 223 5.02 8.33 9.74
C ASP A 223 4.23 7.62 8.61
N PRO A 224 4.87 7.27 7.49
CA PRO A 224 4.26 6.76 6.26
C PRO A 224 3.82 5.32 6.28
N ILE A 225 4.41 4.59 7.18
CA ILE A 225 4.03 3.22 7.47
C ILE A 225 2.95 3.24 8.55
N ASP A 226 2.80 4.36 9.26
CA ASP A 226 2.14 4.47 10.54
C ASP A 226 1.13 5.63 10.66
N ASP A 227 0.50 6.07 9.59
CA ASP A 227 -0.54 7.10 9.61
C ASP A 227 -1.95 6.50 9.48
N ALA A 228 -2.89 6.97 10.31
CA ALA A 228 -4.29 6.50 10.32
C ALA A 228 -4.99 6.71 8.97
N SER A 229 -4.65 7.74 8.23
CA SER A 229 -5.19 7.98 6.90
C SER A 229 -4.65 6.99 5.85
N TYR A 230 -3.47 6.40 6.04
CA TYR A 230 -2.94 5.31 5.20
C TYR A 230 -3.75 4.02 5.32
N ILE A 231 -4.04 3.67 6.51
CA ILE A 231 -4.80 2.47 6.84
C ILE A 231 -6.21 2.57 6.26
N THR A 232 -6.86 3.73 6.38
CA THR A 232 -8.16 4.04 5.78
C THR A 232 -8.13 3.87 4.27
N GLY A 233 -7.05 4.30 3.66
CA GLY A 233 -6.85 4.25 2.24
C GLY A 233 -6.81 2.84 1.66
N CYS A 234 -6.21 1.90 2.33
CA CYS A 234 -6.10 0.50 1.88
C CYS A 234 -7.41 -0.30 2.06
N GLY A 235 -8.32 0.16 2.89
CA GLY A 235 -9.63 -0.46 3.09
C GLY A 235 -10.50 -0.56 1.84
N SER A 236 -10.21 0.22 0.82
CA SER A 236 -10.96 0.25 -0.44
C SER A 236 -10.98 -1.05 -1.23
N VAL A 237 -9.89 -1.76 -1.23
CA VAL A 237 -9.81 -3.06 -1.91
C VAL A 237 -10.82 -4.04 -1.31
N ALA A 238 -10.98 -4.02 0.01
CA ALA A 238 -11.96 -4.82 0.72
C ALA A 238 -13.40 -4.47 0.32
N MET A 239 -13.67 -3.20 0.16
CA MET A 239 -15.02 -2.74 -0.15
C MET A 239 -15.44 -3.15 -1.57
N GLU A 240 -14.53 -3.13 -2.57
CA GLU A 240 -14.81 -3.69 -3.90
C GLU A 240 -15.10 -5.19 -3.82
N ILE A 241 -14.39 -5.94 -2.99
CA ILE A 241 -14.65 -7.36 -2.74
C ILE A 241 -16.09 -7.55 -2.22
N LEU A 242 -16.51 -6.71 -1.28
CA LEU A 242 -17.84 -6.79 -0.68
C LEU A 242 -18.95 -6.37 -1.66
N GLU A 243 -18.70 -5.38 -2.54
CA GLU A 243 -19.63 -4.98 -3.60
C GLU A 243 -19.85 -6.07 -4.66
N ASP A 244 -18.88 -6.91 -4.91
CA ASP A 244 -18.99 -8.00 -5.88
C ASP A 244 -19.78 -9.22 -5.35
N ASP A 245 -20.56 -9.02 -4.28
CA ASP A 245 -21.49 -9.99 -3.67
C ASP A 245 -20.76 -11.25 -3.13
N VAL A 246 -19.48 -11.13 -2.90
CA VAL A 246 -18.69 -12.15 -2.21
C VAL A 246 -18.59 -11.77 -0.74
N ARG A 247 -19.20 -12.59 0.12
CA ARG A 247 -18.97 -12.50 1.56
C ARG A 247 -17.83 -13.46 1.92
N PRO A 248 -16.58 -13.01 1.93
CA PRO A 248 -15.45 -13.90 2.17
C PRO A 248 -15.46 -14.43 3.60
N ASP A 249 -15.09 -15.71 3.74
CA ASP A 249 -14.79 -16.29 5.04
C ASP A 249 -13.33 -16.02 5.42
N VAL A 250 -12.46 -15.89 4.40
CA VAL A 250 -11.03 -15.62 4.55
C VAL A 250 -10.56 -14.65 3.47
N VAL A 251 -9.76 -13.65 3.86
CA VAL A 251 -9.05 -12.75 2.93
C VAL A 251 -7.56 -12.81 3.20
N VAL A 252 -6.77 -13.01 2.16
CA VAL A 252 -5.31 -13.13 2.24
C VAL A 252 -4.68 -11.98 1.47
N VAL A 253 -3.80 -11.23 2.13
CA VAL A 253 -3.20 -9.99 1.62
C VAL A 253 -1.71 -10.00 1.86
N CYS A 254 -0.91 -9.63 0.87
CA CYS A 254 0.51 -9.44 1.07
C CYS A 254 0.80 -8.25 2.00
N CYS A 255 1.86 -8.37 2.79
CA CYS A 255 2.29 -7.39 3.77
C CYS A 255 3.74 -6.97 3.50
N GLY A 256 3.95 -5.67 3.23
CA GLY A 256 5.22 -5.01 3.37
C GLY A 256 5.21 -4.24 4.70
N GLY A 257 5.12 -2.90 4.67
CA GLY A 257 4.98 -2.08 5.88
C GLY A 257 3.63 -2.20 6.62
N GLY A 258 2.72 -3.04 6.13
CA GLY A 258 1.44 -3.35 6.78
C GLY A 258 0.24 -2.52 6.31
N GLY A 259 0.44 -1.42 5.58
CA GLY A 259 -0.65 -0.49 5.26
C GLY A 259 -1.80 -1.08 4.45
N LEU A 260 -1.50 -1.86 3.39
CA LEU A 260 -2.54 -2.48 2.58
C LEU A 260 -3.40 -3.47 3.39
N VAL A 261 -2.75 -4.38 4.09
CA VAL A 261 -3.45 -5.39 4.88
C VAL A 261 -4.21 -4.78 6.06
N SER A 262 -3.66 -3.74 6.71
CA SER A 262 -4.33 -2.99 7.77
C SER A 262 -5.64 -2.35 7.30
N GLY A 263 -5.59 -1.67 6.16
CA GLY A 263 -6.77 -1.02 5.59
C GLY A 263 -7.83 -2.02 5.15
N ILE A 264 -7.44 -3.11 4.48
CA ILE A 264 -8.36 -4.17 4.06
C ILE A 264 -9.02 -4.83 5.29
N ALA A 265 -8.22 -5.18 6.29
CA ALA A 265 -8.73 -5.82 7.51
C ALA A 265 -9.68 -4.92 8.29
N ALA A 266 -9.32 -3.63 8.49
CA ALA A 266 -10.18 -2.65 9.13
C ALA A 266 -11.51 -2.49 8.37
N ALA A 267 -11.45 -2.32 7.04
CA ALA A 267 -12.66 -2.17 6.22
C ALA A 267 -13.59 -3.38 6.33
N ILE A 268 -13.07 -4.61 6.26
CA ILE A 268 -13.85 -5.84 6.39
C ILE A 268 -14.52 -5.92 7.77
N LYS A 269 -13.77 -5.71 8.84
CA LYS A 269 -14.29 -5.83 10.21
C LYS A 269 -15.29 -4.72 10.55
N LEU A 270 -15.01 -3.48 10.13
CA LEU A 270 -15.89 -2.32 10.36
C LEU A 270 -17.16 -2.34 9.49
N SER A 271 -17.12 -3.02 8.33
CA SER A 271 -18.32 -3.27 7.51
C SER A 271 -19.24 -4.37 8.06
N GLY A 272 -18.98 -4.89 9.25
CA GLY A 272 -19.84 -5.87 9.94
C GLY A 272 -19.48 -7.33 9.68
N LEU A 273 -18.48 -7.64 8.84
CA LEU A 273 -17.98 -9.01 8.61
C LEU A 273 -16.94 -9.42 9.66
N ARG A 274 -17.33 -9.41 10.92
CA ARG A 274 -16.44 -9.69 12.06
C ARG A 274 -15.82 -11.07 12.04
N ASP A 275 -16.53 -12.08 11.52
CA ASP A 275 -16.11 -13.48 11.46
C ASP A 275 -15.19 -13.77 10.26
N CYS A 276 -15.07 -12.84 9.29
CA CYS A 276 -14.13 -12.98 8.18
C CYS A 276 -12.68 -12.87 8.70
N ARG A 277 -11.88 -13.92 8.51
CA ARG A 277 -10.48 -13.95 8.93
C ARG A 277 -9.61 -13.26 7.87
N VAL A 278 -8.72 -12.38 8.30
CA VAL A 278 -7.78 -11.70 7.41
C VAL A 278 -6.36 -12.11 7.78
N TYR A 279 -5.62 -12.67 6.82
CA TYR A 279 -4.23 -13.07 7.00
C TYR A 279 -3.30 -12.14 6.24
N ALA A 280 -2.24 -11.70 6.91
CA ALA A 280 -1.12 -11.02 6.28
C ALA A 280 -0.11 -12.04 5.76
N VAL A 281 0.55 -11.77 4.63
CA VAL A 281 1.60 -12.64 4.08
C VAL A 281 2.86 -11.86 3.83
N GLU A 282 3.98 -12.31 4.41
CA GLU A 282 5.31 -11.73 4.21
C GLU A 282 6.27 -12.76 3.61
N PRO A 283 7.29 -12.30 2.84
CA PRO A 283 8.42 -13.17 2.48
C PRO A 283 9.24 -13.53 3.72
N GLU A 284 9.75 -14.76 3.78
CA GLU A 284 10.64 -15.20 4.88
C GLU A 284 11.87 -14.28 5.06
N GLY A 285 12.40 -13.77 3.95
CA GLY A 285 13.54 -12.83 3.97
C GLY A 285 13.16 -11.39 4.32
N SER A 286 11.86 -11.07 4.46
CA SER A 286 11.36 -9.73 4.80
C SER A 286 10.12 -9.84 5.67
N ARG A 287 10.29 -10.20 6.93
CA ARG A 287 9.22 -10.59 7.86
C ARG A 287 9.07 -9.65 9.06
N THR A 288 9.08 -8.35 8.80
CA THR A 288 9.07 -7.32 9.85
C THR A 288 7.79 -7.34 10.69
N MET A 289 6.63 -7.54 10.09
CA MET A 289 5.35 -7.64 10.80
C MET A 289 5.24 -8.95 11.59
N TYR A 290 5.70 -10.07 11.01
CA TYR A 290 5.73 -11.37 11.70
C TYR A 290 6.57 -11.30 13.00
N GLU A 291 7.78 -10.77 12.91
CA GLU A 291 8.64 -10.61 14.09
C GLU A 291 8.03 -9.60 15.09
N SER A 292 7.34 -8.56 14.59
CA SER A 292 6.62 -7.62 15.44
C SER A 292 5.49 -8.29 16.22
N PHE A 293 4.75 -9.20 15.59
CA PHE A 293 3.70 -10.00 16.25
C PHE A 293 4.27 -10.88 17.37
N ARG A 294 5.42 -11.49 17.11
CA ARG A 294 6.10 -12.36 18.09
C ARG A 294 6.69 -11.58 19.26
N LYS A 295 7.27 -10.41 18.97
CA LYS A 295 7.92 -9.57 19.97
C LYS A 295 6.94 -8.73 20.79
N GLY A 296 5.75 -8.48 20.27
CA GLY A 296 4.74 -7.63 20.89
C GLY A 296 4.95 -6.12 20.63
N GLU A 297 5.89 -5.77 19.76
CA GLU A 297 6.22 -4.38 19.39
C GLU A 297 6.74 -4.31 17.95
N PRO A 298 6.63 -3.16 17.25
CA PRO A 298 7.22 -2.98 15.93
C PRO A 298 8.73 -3.20 15.93
N VAL A 299 9.23 -3.97 14.93
CA VAL A 299 10.66 -4.26 14.79
C VAL A 299 11.25 -3.66 13.54
N THR A 300 12.57 -3.43 13.58
CA THR A 300 13.43 -3.12 12.42
C THR A 300 14.40 -4.26 12.23
N MET A 301 14.59 -4.70 10.99
CA MET A 301 15.51 -5.80 10.67
C MET A 301 16.09 -5.65 9.25
N ALA A 302 17.19 -6.34 8.98
CA ALA A 302 17.69 -6.50 7.61
C ALA A 302 16.71 -7.33 6.79
N VAL A 303 16.47 -6.94 5.55
CA VAL A 303 15.50 -7.58 4.65
C VAL A 303 16.15 -7.93 3.32
N ASN A 304 15.78 -9.08 2.76
CA ASN A 304 16.20 -9.52 1.44
C ASN A 304 15.16 -10.49 0.86
N SER A 305 14.54 -10.14 -0.27
CA SER A 305 13.58 -11.00 -0.97
C SER A 305 13.45 -10.55 -2.43
N VAL A 306 13.09 -11.48 -3.33
CA VAL A 306 12.68 -11.18 -4.71
C VAL A 306 11.43 -10.31 -4.75
N ALA A 307 10.60 -10.36 -3.72
CA ALA A 307 9.42 -9.52 -3.55
C ALA A 307 9.79 -8.13 -2.99
N THR A 308 10.53 -7.35 -3.77
CA THR A 308 11.09 -6.06 -3.36
C THR A 308 10.04 -5.05 -2.87
N GLY A 309 8.81 -5.12 -3.39
CA GLY A 309 7.68 -4.29 -2.94
C GLY A 309 7.16 -4.65 -1.53
N LEU A 310 7.59 -5.79 -0.98
CA LEU A 310 7.25 -6.27 0.37
C LEU A 310 8.46 -6.21 1.32
N SER A 311 9.51 -5.47 0.99
CA SER A 311 10.78 -5.48 1.74
C SER A 311 11.11 -4.14 2.41
N PRO A 312 10.19 -3.50 3.16
CA PRO A 312 10.58 -2.41 4.04
C PRO A 312 11.35 -2.97 5.25
N PRO A 313 12.37 -2.25 5.75
CA PRO A 313 13.19 -2.75 6.85
C PRO A 313 12.54 -2.65 8.23
N TYR A 314 11.33 -2.14 8.34
CA TYR A 314 10.60 -1.96 9.59
C TYR A 314 9.09 -2.09 9.43
N ALA A 315 8.38 -2.44 10.51
CA ALA A 315 6.93 -2.37 10.63
C ALA A 315 6.54 -1.04 11.30
N GLY A 316 5.48 -0.39 10.78
CA GLY A 316 4.98 0.84 11.38
C GLY A 316 4.23 0.60 12.70
N LYS A 317 4.13 1.62 13.55
CA LYS A 317 3.41 1.51 14.83
C LYS A 317 1.90 1.39 14.63
N LEU A 318 1.30 2.28 13.83
CA LEU A 318 -0.13 2.26 13.56
C LEU A 318 -0.54 1.03 12.76
N THR A 319 0.25 0.68 11.73
CA THR A 319 -0.03 -0.52 10.95
C THR A 319 0.10 -1.78 11.81
N TYR A 320 1.07 -1.85 12.70
CA TYR A 320 1.20 -2.92 13.69
C TYR A 320 -0.04 -2.98 14.62
N GLN A 321 -0.44 -1.84 15.22
CA GLN A 321 -1.62 -1.79 16.08
C GLN A 321 -2.88 -2.22 15.35
N CYS A 322 -3.07 -1.73 14.11
CA CYS A 322 -4.20 -2.09 13.28
C CYS A 322 -4.18 -3.59 12.89
N CYS A 323 -3.01 -4.12 12.50
CA CYS A 323 -2.84 -5.54 12.22
C CYS A 323 -3.13 -6.39 13.47
N ARG A 324 -2.60 -6.00 14.63
CA ARG A 324 -2.88 -6.69 15.92
C ARG A 324 -4.36 -6.75 16.26
N ARG A 325 -5.13 -5.75 15.83
CA ARG A 325 -6.57 -5.66 16.13
C ARG A 325 -7.44 -6.43 15.14
N TYR A 326 -7.08 -6.44 13.85
CA TYR A 326 -7.97 -6.87 12.78
C TYR A 326 -7.43 -8.04 11.95
N VAL A 327 -6.14 -8.34 12.01
CA VAL A 327 -5.49 -9.45 11.29
C VAL A 327 -5.39 -10.65 12.21
N GLU A 328 -5.73 -11.82 11.68
CA GLU A 328 -5.71 -13.09 12.42
C GLU A 328 -4.29 -13.52 12.74
N ASP A 329 -3.42 -13.56 11.71
CA ASP A 329 -2.01 -13.93 11.84
C ASP A 329 -1.19 -13.44 10.63
N VAL A 330 0.14 -13.51 10.75
CA VAL A 330 1.11 -13.22 9.69
C VAL A 330 1.76 -14.50 9.23
N ILE A 331 1.54 -14.84 7.96
CA ILE A 331 2.01 -16.08 7.34
C ILE A 331 3.27 -15.80 6.51
N LEU A 332 4.26 -16.69 6.59
CA LEU A 332 5.50 -16.56 5.85
C LEU A 332 5.52 -17.46 4.61
N VAL A 333 6.03 -16.91 3.51
CA VAL A 333 6.28 -17.62 2.26
C VAL A 333 7.72 -17.44 1.83
N SER A 334 8.32 -18.49 1.29
CA SER A 334 9.68 -18.41 0.72
C SER A 334 9.66 -17.74 -0.66
N ASP A 335 10.79 -17.20 -1.08
CA ASP A 335 10.96 -16.64 -2.44
C ASP A 335 10.64 -17.69 -3.52
N ASN A 336 10.98 -18.96 -3.30
CA ASN A 336 10.66 -20.05 -4.23
C ASN A 336 9.14 -20.28 -4.36
N GLU A 337 8.39 -20.26 -3.27
CA GLU A 337 6.91 -20.36 -3.30
C GLU A 337 6.28 -19.17 -4.05
N ILE A 338 6.82 -17.97 -3.85
CA ILE A 338 6.40 -16.77 -4.56
C ILE A 338 6.63 -16.92 -6.08
N LEU A 339 7.82 -17.36 -6.50
CA LEU A 339 8.18 -17.52 -7.90
C LEU A 339 7.38 -18.64 -8.57
N LYS A 340 7.15 -19.76 -7.88
CA LYS A 340 6.23 -20.82 -8.36
C LYS A 340 4.81 -20.29 -8.57
N CYS A 341 4.29 -19.51 -7.62
CA CYS A 341 2.99 -18.89 -7.77
C CYS A 341 2.93 -17.92 -8.97
N MET A 342 4.01 -17.18 -9.22
CA MET A 342 4.14 -16.32 -10.39
C MET A 342 4.02 -17.12 -11.69
N SER A 343 4.70 -18.28 -11.80
CA SER A 343 4.57 -19.20 -12.94
C SER A 343 3.14 -19.70 -13.09
N ARG A 344 2.49 -20.12 -12.01
CA ARG A 344 1.10 -20.61 -12.02
C ARG A 344 0.10 -19.55 -12.49
N LEU A 345 0.29 -18.28 -12.09
CA LEU A 345 -0.54 -17.18 -12.60
C LEU A 345 -0.30 -16.96 -14.10
N PHE A 346 0.95 -17.03 -14.54
CA PHE A 346 1.30 -16.88 -15.96
C PHE A 346 0.68 -17.99 -16.81
N ASP A 347 0.69 -19.24 -16.36
CA ASP A 347 0.07 -20.40 -17.06
C ASP A 347 -1.42 -20.21 -17.33
N ILE A 348 -2.11 -19.46 -16.47
CA ILE A 348 -3.54 -19.14 -16.64
C ILE A 348 -3.79 -17.75 -17.27
N GLY A 349 -2.75 -17.14 -17.86
CA GLY A 349 -2.83 -15.87 -18.57
C GLY A 349 -2.85 -14.62 -17.68
N LEU A 350 -2.46 -14.74 -16.41
CA LEU A 350 -2.39 -13.61 -15.47
C LEU A 350 -0.93 -13.22 -15.19
N VAL A 351 -0.60 -11.97 -15.43
CA VAL A 351 0.72 -11.43 -15.12
C VAL A 351 0.69 -10.80 -13.72
N ALA A 352 1.60 -11.23 -12.86
CA ALA A 352 1.85 -10.64 -11.55
C ALA A 352 3.36 -10.54 -11.28
N GLU A 353 3.76 -9.50 -10.56
CA GLU A 353 5.13 -9.38 -10.04
C GLU A 353 5.31 -10.22 -8.76
N PRO A 354 6.54 -10.56 -8.33
CA PRO A 354 6.76 -11.37 -7.13
C PRO A 354 5.98 -10.87 -5.91
N SER A 355 6.00 -9.56 -5.64
CA SER A 355 5.24 -8.95 -4.53
C SER A 355 3.73 -9.16 -4.66
N GLY A 356 3.21 -9.21 -5.88
CA GLY A 356 1.79 -9.45 -6.17
C GLY A 356 1.34 -10.89 -5.94
N CYS A 357 2.27 -11.83 -5.94
CA CYS A 357 2.01 -13.27 -5.84
C CYS A 357 1.93 -13.79 -4.39
N ALA A 358 2.52 -13.09 -3.41
CA ALA A 358 2.75 -13.62 -2.07
C ALA A 358 1.47 -14.13 -1.37
N ALA A 359 0.36 -13.40 -1.50
CA ALA A 359 -0.92 -13.80 -0.89
C ALA A 359 -1.44 -15.12 -1.46
N LEU A 360 -1.43 -15.29 -2.79
CA LEU A 360 -1.85 -16.53 -3.42
C LEU A 360 -0.84 -17.66 -3.15
N ALA A 361 0.47 -17.35 -3.09
CA ALA A 361 1.50 -18.33 -2.77
C ALA A 361 1.25 -19.02 -1.41
N ALA A 362 0.80 -18.27 -0.40
CA ALA A 362 0.46 -18.84 0.91
C ALA A 362 -0.72 -19.82 0.82
N ILE A 363 -1.71 -19.54 -0.03
CA ILE A 363 -2.87 -20.42 -0.24
C ILE A 363 -2.44 -21.69 -1.00
N LEU A 364 -1.69 -21.55 -2.11
CA LEU A 364 -1.24 -22.67 -2.93
C LEU A 364 -0.32 -23.64 -2.17
N ASN A 365 0.37 -23.17 -1.15
CA ASN A 365 1.24 -23.99 -0.31
C ASN A 365 0.57 -24.41 1.02
N ASN A 366 -0.77 -24.35 1.10
CA ASN A 366 -1.57 -24.81 2.27
C ASN A 366 -1.13 -24.18 3.60
N LYS A 367 -0.64 -22.91 3.58
CA LYS A 367 -0.16 -22.22 4.78
C LYS A 367 -1.28 -21.45 5.51
N ILE A 368 -2.44 -21.28 4.88
CA ILE A 368 -3.60 -20.62 5.52
C ILE A 368 -4.45 -21.70 6.21
N PRO A 369 -4.65 -21.60 7.53
CA PRO A 369 -5.37 -22.64 8.26
C PRO A 369 -6.88 -22.62 7.99
N ASP A 370 -7.51 -23.79 8.09
CA ASP A 370 -8.97 -24.00 8.08
C ASP A 370 -9.71 -23.34 6.92
N VAL A 371 -9.19 -23.50 5.69
CA VAL A 371 -9.77 -22.93 4.46
C VAL A 371 -10.64 -23.92 3.67
N ALA A 372 -10.66 -25.20 4.03
CA ALA A 372 -11.52 -26.20 3.40
C ALA A 372 -13.00 -25.79 3.49
N GLY A 373 -13.71 -25.82 2.37
CA GLY A 373 -15.12 -25.41 2.28
C GLY A 373 -15.36 -23.91 2.43
N LYS A 374 -14.32 -23.05 2.45
CA LYS A 374 -14.42 -21.62 2.68
C LYS A 374 -14.32 -20.81 1.38
N ARG A 375 -14.94 -19.62 1.39
CA ARG A 375 -14.77 -18.59 0.37
C ARG A 375 -13.51 -17.79 0.71
N VAL A 376 -12.46 -17.98 -0.09
CA VAL A 376 -11.14 -17.40 0.14
C VAL A 376 -10.86 -16.38 -0.94
N VAL A 377 -10.50 -15.16 -0.55
CA VAL A 377 -10.10 -14.10 -1.48
C VAL A 377 -8.60 -13.83 -1.32
N ALA A 378 -7.84 -13.97 -2.40
CA ALA A 378 -6.45 -13.52 -2.48
C ALA A 378 -6.35 -12.20 -3.25
N VAL A 379 -5.57 -11.23 -2.72
CA VAL A 379 -5.32 -9.97 -3.41
C VAL A 379 -4.02 -10.05 -4.18
N VAL A 380 -4.10 -10.01 -5.52
CA VAL A 380 -2.95 -9.92 -6.44
C VAL A 380 -2.61 -8.45 -6.66
N THR A 381 -1.57 -7.96 -6.00
CA THR A 381 -1.39 -6.52 -5.76
C THR A 381 -0.69 -5.72 -6.84
N GLY A 382 0.05 -6.38 -7.74
CA GLY A 382 0.78 -5.69 -8.81
C GLY A 382 1.29 -6.63 -9.90
N SER A 383 1.56 -6.04 -11.08
CA SER A 383 2.08 -6.73 -12.27
C SER A 383 3.24 -5.98 -12.92
N ASN A 384 3.89 -5.07 -12.21
CA ASN A 384 4.98 -4.27 -12.75
C ASN A 384 6.29 -5.06 -12.83
N VAL A 385 6.34 -6.01 -13.73
CA VAL A 385 7.49 -6.84 -14.07
C VAL A 385 7.73 -6.77 -15.57
N THR A 386 8.98 -6.70 -16.00
CA THR A 386 9.34 -6.76 -17.41
C THR A 386 9.43 -8.21 -17.90
N LEU A 387 9.34 -8.42 -19.23
CA LEU A 387 9.50 -9.75 -19.81
C LEU A 387 10.87 -10.36 -19.47
N SER A 388 11.92 -9.54 -19.45
CA SER A 388 13.28 -9.98 -19.07
C SER A 388 13.35 -10.44 -17.61
N GLU A 389 12.74 -9.65 -16.69
CA GLU A 389 12.64 -10.04 -15.26
C GLU A 389 11.84 -11.34 -15.11
N MET A 390 10.68 -11.45 -15.80
CA MET A 390 9.89 -12.68 -15.79
C MET A 390 10.71 -13.88 -16.25
N SER A 391 11.42 -13.76 -17.38
CA SER A 391 12.24 -14.86 -17.90
C SER A 391 13.37 -15.29 -16.95
N SER A 392 13.84 -14.40 -16.07
CA SER A 392 14.83 -14.74 -15.04
C SER A 392 14.22 -15.39 -13.80
N TYR A 393 12.92 -15.20 -13.56
CA TYR A 393 12.20 -15.75 -12.41
C TYR A 393 11.50 -17.08 -12.73
N ILE A 394 11.01 -17.25 -13.96
CA ILE A 394 10.27 -18.44 -14.42
C ILE A 394 11.27 -19.31 -15.22
N GLN A 395 11.90 -20.25 -14.53
CA GLN A 395 12.78 -21.26 -15.15
C GLN A 395 12.11 -22.61 -15.21
#